data_3721d84fba5bc1350e359253fc419bae
#
_entry.id   3721d84fba5bc1350e359253fc419bae
#
_cell.length_a   1.000
_cell.length_b   1.000
_cell.length_c   1.000
_cell.angle_alpha   90.00
_cell.angle_beta   90.00
_cell.angle_gamma   90.00
#
_symmetry.space_group_name_H-M   'P 1'
#
loop_
_entity.id
_entity.type
_entity.pdbx_description
1 polymer ?
#
loop_
_entity_poly.entity_id
_entity_poly.type
_entity_poly.pdbx_seq_one_letter_code
_entity_poly.pdbx_strand_id
1 'polypeptide(L)'
;MVRRQVIDMPELPEVETVKKILKKSLVGTTITSVDVLRKTTIIGDPMVFSSALQGAKFLKISRKGKYLIFHLSKGLVILSHLRMEGKFYEFEESQPNSYYSRVVFHLDNGHKLCFDDSRCFGILKLSREKTFLNEPEMLRVGPEPSEVTDIDNIFVQVKDSTHPIKELITNQAIISGIGNIYADEILYTCKLHPLTPGRFVTRDNWIDIVDAAKKILADAIKKGGSTIKSYHPGKDLDGKFQSKLKAYGKAGEKCPRCGSVFQFIKVNGRGTTYCPKCQKKKGAPVRVAIFGKIASGKSEVLKYFAKVGYPTISSDDIVANLYLNKDVANTIAKKFNLTFRNEVDKKELRDYLATHLKDIPAINRIVHPLVKERIEDFFKAHKDSDIVVCEIPLLFESKSENMFDYIIGVDSPKDVQLNRLSNRNGENSKSLKMIARNNCFDKNKNKADIIINNNSDLASLKSEIDKIISKLQEYLDLFPSLHLC
;
A
#
# COMPACT_ATOMS: atom_id res chain seq x y z
N MET A 1 -11.16 21.41 -25.24
CA MET A 1 -10.64 20.95 -23.92
C MET A 1 -9.12 20.93 -23.99
N VAL A 2 -8.44 21.87 -23.37
CA VAL A 2 -6.97 21.92 -23.31
C VAL A 2 -6.50 20.75 -22.44
N ARG A 3 -5.84 19.76 -23.04
CA ARG A 3 -5.17 18.70 -22.29
C ARG A 3 -4.12 19.36 -21.39
N ARG A 4 -4.40 19.47 -20.09
CA ARG A 4 -3.36 19.81 -19.11
C ARG A 4 -2.28 18.73 -19.21
N GLN A 5 -1.12 19.12 -19.73
CA GLN A 5 0.04 18.24 -19.78
C GLN A 5 0.44 17.92 -18.35
N VAL A 6 0.34 16.65 -17.97
CA VAL A 6 0.89 16.15 -16.71
C VAL A 6 2.40 16.09 -16.91
N ILE A 7 3.11 16.96 -16.20
CA ILE A 7 4.57 16.96 -16.17
C ILE A 7 4.97 15.95 -15.12
N ASP A 8 5.54 14.83 -15.54
CA ASP A 8 6.01 13.79 -14.64
C ASP A 8 7.50 13.93 -14.34
N MET A 9 7.85 13.52 -13.14
CA MET A 9 9.23 13.50 -12.65
C MET A 9 10.05 12.46 -13.43
N PRO A 10 11.31 12.74 -13.81
CA PRO A 10 12.22 11.74 -14.35
C PRO A 10 12.28 10.51 -13.45
N GLU A 11 12.03 9.33 -14.04
CA GLU A 11 12.10 8.05 -13.36
C GLU A 11 13.43 7.36 -13.69
N LEU A 12 13.62 6.15 -13.23
CA LEU A 12 14.91 5.43 -13.40
C LEU A 12 15.42 5.43 -14.86
N PRO A 13 14.62 5.13 -15.90
CA PRO A 13 15.15 5.12 -17.29
C PRO A 13 15.61 6.47 -17.79
N GLU A 14 14.92 7.55 -17.42
CA GLU A 14 15.28 8.91 -17.79
C GLU A 14 16.58 9.32 -17.10
N VAL A 15 16.68 9.05 -15.79
CA VAL A 15 17.91 9.35 -15.03
C VAL A 15 19.10 8.52 -15.54
N GLU A 16 18.90 7.26 -15.94
CA GLU A 16 19.92 6.42 -16.55
C GLU A 16 20.40 6.98 -17.90
N THR A 17 19.47 7.53 -18.70
CA THR A 17 19.78 8.19 -19.97
C THR A 17 20.62 9.43 -19.73
N VAL A 18 20.22 10.28 -18.78
CA VAL A 18 21.00 11.47 -18.38
C VAL A 18 22.40 11.07 -17.92
N LYS A 19 22.51 10.06 -17.07
CA LYS A 19 23.82 9.54 -16.62
C LYS A 19 24.72 9.14 -17.78
N LYS A 20 24.17 8.43 -18.77
CA LYS A 20 24.95 7.97 -19.95
C LYS A 20 25.50 9.14 -20.77
N ILE A 21 24.70 10.20 -20.91
CA ILE A 21 25.10 11.39 -21.66
C ILE A 21 26.18 12.15 -20.89
N LEU A 22 25.92 12.52 -19.66
CA LEU A 22 26.85 13.26 -18.81
C LEU A 22 28.17 12.49 -18.60
N LYS A 23 28.13 11.15 -18.56
CA LYS A 23 29.37 10.36 -18.47
C LYS A 23 30.27 10.59 -19.66
N LYS A 24 29.74 10.77 -20.87
CA LYS A 24 30.55 10.96 -22.08
C LYS A 24 31.23 12.31 -22.12
N SER A 25 30.57 13.35 -21.61
CA SER A 25 31.08 14.73 -21.72
C SER A 25 31.90 15.15 -20.48
N LEU A 26 31.54 14.69 -19.30
CA LEU A 26 32.10 15.21 -18.05
C LEU A 26 33.31 14.36 -17.50
N VAL A 27 33.30 13.03 -17.71
CA VAL A 27 34.35 12.22 -17.11
C VAL A 27 35.73 12.60 -17.68
N GLY A 28 36.61 13.01 -16.80
CA GLY A 28 37.95 13.49 -17.13
C GLY A 28 38.11 15.01 -17.07
N THR A 29 37.03 15.80 -17.05
CA THR A 29 37.05 17.27 -16.90
C THR A 29 37.21 17.68 -15.43
N THR A 30 37.76 18.86 -15.20
CA THR A 30 37.99 19.44 -13.87
C THR A 30 37.11 20.67 -13.68
N ILE A 31 36.48 20.78 -12.50
CA ILE A 31 35.70 21.97 -12.11
C ILE A 31 36.65 23.10 -11.74
N THR A 32 36.63 24.21 -12.49
CA THR A 32 37.44 25.38 -12.21
C THR A 32 36.78 26.29 -11.16
N SER A 33 35.46 26.46 -11.22
CA SER A 33 34.68 27.17 -10.24
C SER A 33 33.21 26.70 -10.25
N VAL A 34 32.42 27.10 -9.23
CA VAL A 34 31.01 26.80 -9.15
C VAL A 34 30.23 28.04 -8.71
N ASP A 35 29.25 28.43 -9.50
CA ASP A 35 28.32 29.51 -9.18
C ASP A 35 27.01 28.92 -8.68
N VAL A 36 26.63 29.22 -7.45
CA VAL A 36 25.35 28.85 -6.87
C VAL A 36 24.38 30.02 -7.00
N LEU A 37 23.60 30.03 -8.09
CA LEU A 37 22.64 31.09 -8.38
C LEU A 37 21.39 31.00 -7.52
N ARG A 38 21.08 29.80 -6.99
CA ARG A 38 19.98 29.59 -6.07
C ARG A 38 20.40 28.69 -4.88
N LYS A 39 20.50 29.30 -3.70
CA LYS A 39 21.00 28.62 -2.48
C LYS A 39 20.15 27.41 -2.09
N THR A 40 18.81 27.45 -2.26
CA THR A 40 17.90 26.38 -1.89
C THR A 40 18.06 25.08 -2.71
N THR A 41 18.81 25.13 -3.83
CA THR A 41 19.15 23.96 -4.63
C THR A 41 20.22 23.10 -3.94
N ILE A 42 21.02 23.69 -3.05
CA ILE A 42 22.06 22.98 -2.32
C ILE A 42 21.51 22.51 -0.97
N ILE A 43 21.66 21.21 -0.69
CA ILE A 43 21.48 20.69 0.66
C ILE A 43 22.79 20.88 1.42
N GLY A 44 22.81 21.76 2.39
CA GLY A 44 23.98 22.18 3.16
C GLY A 44 24.37 23.62 2.86
N ASP A 45 25.64 23.96 3.13
CA ASP A 45 26.18 25.30 2.90
C ASP A 45 26.63 25.47 1.44
N PRO A 46 26.06 26.45 0.69
CA PRO A 46 26.44 26.73 -0.69
C PRO A 46 27.90 27.17 -0.86
N MET A 47 28.47 27.87 0.13
CA MET A 47 29.87 28.32 0.05
C MET A 47 30.83 27.13 0.24
N VAL A 48 30.53 26.25 1.18
CA VAL A 48 31.27 24.99 1.37
C VAL A 48 31.17 24.12 0.11
N PHE A 49 29.98 24.06 -0.50
CA PHE A 49 29.74 23.33 -1.74
C PHE A 49 30.64 23.86 -2.86
N SER A 50 30.62 25.16 -3.12
CA SER A 50 31.42 25.75 -4.20
C SER A 50 32.92 25.62 -3.97
N SER A 51 33.42 25.96 -2.78
CA SER A 51 34.84 25.96 -2.48
C SER A 51 35.45 24.55 -2.48
N ALA A 52 34.73 23.56 -1.97
CA ALA A 52 35.22 22.18 -1.95
C ALA A 52 35.32 21.57 -3.36
N LEU A 53 34.47 21.99 -4.29
CA LEU A 53 34.42 21.45 -5.65
C LEU A 53 35.44 22.09 -6.58
N GLN A 54 35.98 23.25 -6.24
CA GLN A 54 37.02 23.90 -7.04
C GLN A 54 38.24 22.99 -7.19
N GLY A 55 38.70 22.75 -8.41
CA GLY A 55 39.78 21.86 -8.76
C GLY A 55 39.48 20.37 -8.56
N ALA A 56 38.21 20.00 -8.40
CA ALA A 56 37.78 18.61 -8.35
C ALA A 56 37.52 18.07 -9.77
N LYS A 57 38.04 16.87 -10.07
CA LYS A 57 37.91 16.20 -11.37
C LYS A 57 36.77 15.18 -11.33
N PHE A 58 35.93 15.14 -12.38
CA PHE A 58 34.94 14.10 -12.57
C PHE A 58 35.58 12.77 -12.90
N LEU A 59 35.45 11.78 -12.01
CA LEU A 59 36.05 10.45 -12.18
C LEU A 59 35.06 9.42 -12.74
N LYS A 60 33.81 9.48 -12.25
CA LYS A 60 32.79 8.52 -12.61
C LYS A 60 31.40 9.13 -12.37
N ILE A 61 30.39 8.72 -13.13
CA ILE A 61 28.99 9.03 -12.84
C ILE A 61 28.25 7.72 -12.70
N SER A 62 27.58 7.53 -11.56
CA SER A 62 26.73 6.39 -11.26
C SER A 62 25.30 6.85 -10.95
N ARG A 63 24.42 5.90 -10.66
CA ARG A 63 23.02 6.16 -10.31
C ARG A 63 22.56 5.16 -9.25
N LYS A 64 21.68 5.60 -8.34
CA LYS A 64 20.90 4.73 -7.46
C LYS A 64 19.46 5.25 -7.41
N GLY A 65 18.49 4.40 -7.79
CA GLY A 65 17.10 4.81 -7.94
C GLY A 65 16.95 5.98 -8.92
N LYS A 66 16.51 7.13 -8.44
CA LYS A 66 16.34 8.38 -9.22
C LYS A 66 17.43 9.43 -8.92
N TYR A 67 18.50 9.03 -8.22
CA TYR A 67 19.63 9.90 -7.93
C TYR A 67 20.76 9.69 -8.93
N LEU A 68 21.30 10.78 -9.47
CA LEU A 68 22.61 10.82 -10.12
C LEU A 68 23.68 10.99 -9.05
N ILE A 69 24.80 10.30 -9.20
CA ILE A 69 25.91 10.31 -8.27
C ILE A 69 27.19 10.62 -9.06
N PHE A 70 27.73 11.82 -8.84
CA PHE A 70 28.97 12.25 -9.47
C PHE A 70 30.14 11.96 -8.51
N HIS A 71 30.99 11.04 -8.87
CA HIS A 71 32.19 10.71 -8.12
C HIS A 71 33.33 11.61 -8.59
N LEU A 72 33.92 12.34 -7.68
CA LEU A 72 34.94 13.34 -7.95
C LEU A 72 36.29 12.97 -7.31
N SER A 73 37.37 13.58 -7.79
CA SER A 73 38.65 13.56 -7.10
C SER A 73 38.53 14.13 -5.68
N LYS A 74 39.55 14.04 -4.87
CA LYS A 74 39.58 14.46 -3.45
C LYS A 74 38.58 13.69 -2.55
N GLY A 75 38.09 12.52 -3.01
CA GLY A 75 37.11 11.71 -2.28
C GLY A 75 35.75 12.40 -2.09
N LEU A 76 35.36 13.24 -3.04
CA LEU A 76 34.09 13.98 -3.03
C LEU A 76 33.03 13.29 -3.88
N VAL A 77 31.76 13.45 -3.49
CA VAL A 77 30.61 13.00 -4.24
C VAL A 77 29.56 14.10 -4.29
N ILE A 78 28.94 14.31 -5.46
CA ILE A 78 27.71 15.10 -5.55
C ILE A 78 26.54 14.14 -5.74
N LEU A 79 25.56 14.17 -4.82
CA LEU A 79 24.26 13.54 -4.97
C LEU A 79 23.32 14.53 -5.63
N SER A 80 22.69 14.16 -6.75
CA SER A 80 21.73 15.00 -7.46
C SER A 80 20.42 14.27 -7.66
N HIS A 81 19.30 14.94 -7.34
CA HIS A 81 17.96 14.48 -7.65
C HIS A 81 17.24 15.51 -8.51
N LEU A 82 16.89 15.13 -9.72
CA LEU A 82 16.30 16.02 -10.73
C LEU A 82 14.89 16.50 -10.37
N ARG A 83 14.17 15.74 -9.54
CA ARG A 83 12.75 16.01 -9.22
C ARG A 83 11.90 16.11 -10.49
N MET A 84 11.10 17.18 -10.67
CA MET A 84 10.14 17.30 -11.77
C MET A 84 10.72 18.01 -13.00
N GLU A 85 11.61 19.00 -12.81
CA GLU A 85 12.06 19.89 -13.88
C GLU A 85 13.58 20.10 -13.90
N GLY A 86 14.30 19.48 -12.97
CA GLY A 86 15.77 19.56 -12.93
C GLY A 86 16.41 18.90 -14.15
N LYS A 87 17.37 19.60 -14.78
CA LYS A 87 18.03 19.19 -16.00
C LYS A 87 19.49 19.61 -15.95
N PHE A 88 20.33 18.84 -16.60
CA PHE A 88 21.72 19.22 -16.83
C PHE A 88 21.93 19.57 -18.30
N TYR A 89 22.50 20.73 -18.56
CA TYR A 89 22.89 21.17 -19.89
C TYR A 89 24.37 21.55 -19.91
N GLU A 90 25.05 21.20 -20.98
CA GLU A 90 26.41 21.61 -21.24
C GLU A 90 26.41 22.69 -22.32
N PHE A 91 27.08 23.81 -22.05
CA PHE A 91 27.23 24.95 -22.95
C PHE A 91 28.69 25.33 -23.06
N GLU A 92 29.07 26.03 -24.15
CA GLU A 92 30.34 26.73 -24.21
C GLU A 92 30.38 27.83 -23.14
N GLU A 93 31.55 28.10 -22.58
CA GLU A 93 31.70 29.06 -21.48
C GLU A 93 31.20 30.48 -21.87
N SER A 94 31.36 30.86 -23.13
CA SER A 94 30.93 32.16 -23.67
C SER A 94 29.41 32.35 -23.78
N GLN A 95 28.64 31.25 -23.79
CA GLN A 95 27.18 31.32 -23.94
C GLN A 95 26.53 31.85 -22.64
N PRO A 96 25.44 32.62 -22.72
CA PRO A 96 24.73 33.10 -21.53
C PRO A 96 24.08 31.93 -20.78
N ASN A 97 23.97 32.07 -19.45
CA ASN A 97 23.22 31.11 -18.64
C ASN A 97 21.72 31.22 -18.95
N SER A 98 21.03 30.08 -18.88
CA SER A 98 19.57 30.04 -18.94
C SER A 98 18.97 30.79 -17.73
N TYR A 99 17.82 31.41 -17.92
CA TYR A 99 17.02 32.00 -16.81
C TYR A 99 16.68 30.99 -15.72
N TYR A 100 16.67 29.72 -16.09
CA TYR A 100 16.35 28.61 -15.17
C TYR A 100 17.59 27.98 -14.54
N SER A 101 18.80 28.44 -14.84
CA SER A 101 20.05 27.95 -14.24
C SER A 101 20.06 28.23 -12.74
N ARG A 102 20.34 27.20 -11.95
CA ARG A 102 20.36 27.23 -10.48
C ARG A 102 21.77 27.06 -9.92
N VAL A 103 22.55 26.23 -10.60
CA VAL A 103 23.97 26.00 -10.29
C VAL A 103 24.72 25.87 -11.62
N VAL A 104 25.86 26.52 -11.73
CA VAL A 104 26.76 26.47 -12.90
C VAL A 104 28.12 25.95 -12.46
N PHE A 105 28.58 24.90 -13.08
CA PHE A 105 29.91 24.33 -12.90
C PHE A 105 30.75 24.75 -14.12
N HIS A 106 31.77 25.57 -13.93
CA HIS A 106 32.75 25.95 -14.94
C HIS A 106 33.81 24.85 -15.08
N LEU A 107 34.17 24.46 -16.28
CA LEU A 107 35.02 23.33 -16.55
C LEU A 107 36.35 23.77 -17.24
N ASP A 108 37.37 22.96 -17.06
CA ASP A 108 38.72 23.19 -17.63
C ASP A 108 38.80 23.01 -19.15
N ASN A 109 37.75 22.48 -19.78
CA ASN A 109 37.68 22.28 -21.24
C ASN A 109 37.01 23.43 -22.02
N GLY A 110 36.77 24.59 -21.38
CA GLY A 110 36.10 25.74 -21.99
C GLY A 110 34.55 25.63 -22.08
N HIS A 111 34.00 24.65 -21.40
CA HIS A 111 32.53 24.45 -21.27
C HIS A 111 32.08 24.71 -19.85
N LYS A 112 30.78 24.82 -19.68
CA LYS A 112 30.11 24.87 -18.39
C LYS A 112 28.94 23.89 -18.34
N LEU A 113 28.74 23.26 -17.17
CA LEU A 113 27.59 22.44 -16.88
C LEU A 113 26.59 23.23 -16.05
N CYS A 114 25.41 23.45 -16.58
CA CYS A 114 24.32 24.16 -15.91
C CYS A 114 23.31 23.15 -15.35
N PHE A 115 22.95 23.31 -14.09
CA PHE A 115 21.78 22.67 -13.51
C PHE A 115 20.60 23.62 -13.58
N ASP A 116 19.71 23.38 -14.52
CA ASP A 116 18.51 24.16 -14.76
C ASP A 116 17.30 23.55 -14.07
N ASP A 117 16.47 24.35 -13.40
CA ASP A 117 15.22 23.90 -12.81
C ASP A 117 14.21 25.05 -12.73
N SER A 118 13.18 25.02 -13.56
CA SER A 118 12.15 26.06 -13.60
C SER A 118 11.32 26.10 -12.29
N ARG A 119 11.17 24.98 -11.60
CA ARG A 119 10.37 24.82 -10.37
C ARG A 119 11.19 24.87 -9.09
N CYS A 120 12.49 24.80 -9.17
CA CYS A 120 13.42 24.86 -8.03
C CYS A 120 13.20 23.74 -6.97
N PHE A 121 12.82 22.55 -7.40
CA PHE A 121 12.63 21.38 -6.53
C PHE A 121 13.82 20.41 -6.60
N GLY A 122 14.62 20.51 -7.65
CA GLY A 122 15.84 19.72 -7.80
C GLY A 122 16.87 20.07 -6.73
N ILE A 123 17.65 19.08 -6.35
CA ILE A 123 18.62 19.21 -5.25
C ILE A 123 19.99 18.68 -5.66
N LEU A 124 21.02 19.34 -5.13
CA LEU A 124 22.40 18.92 -5.15
C LEU A 124 22.93 18.85 -3.72
N LYS A 125 23.68 17.80 -3.37
CA LYS A 125 24.29 17.65 -2.06
C LYS A 125 25.73 17.18 -2.19
N LEU A 126 26.63 17.87 -1.52
CA LEU A 126 28.01 17.44 -1.40
C LEU A 126 28.13 16.37 -0.30
N SER A 127 28.85 15.31 -0.58
CA SER A 127 29.16 14.24 0.37
C SER A 127 30.57 13.70 0.14
N ARG A 128 30.95 12.66 0.90
CA ARG A 128 32.23 11.97 0.79
C ARG A 128 32.06 10.59 0.20
N GLU A 129 33.02 10.16 -0.65
CA GLU A 129 33.03 8.84 -1.30
C GLU A 129 32.85 7.69 -0.30
N LYS A 130 33.48 7.79 0.87
CA LYS A 130 33.43 6.74 1.91
C LYS A 130 32.08 6.64 2.64
N THR A 131 31.26 7.69 2.65
CA THR A 131 30.08 7.81 3.53
C THR A 131 28.79 8.19 2.81
N PHE A 132 28.83 8.51 1.51
CA PHE A 132 27.62 8.99 0.81
C PHE A 132 26.45 7.99 0.85
N LEU A 133 26.72 6.69 0.94
CA LEU A 133 25.66 5.67 1.08
C LEU A 133 24.93 5.75 2.43
N ASN A 134 25.56 6.35 3.44
CA ASN A 134 24.98 6.56 4.77
C ASN A 134 24.20 7.89 4.88
N GLU A 135 24.18 8.68 3.80
CA GLU A 135 23.37 9.90 3.79
C GLU A 135 21.88 9.56 3.90
N PRO A 136 21.08 10.38 4.62
CA PRO A 136 19.65 10.14 4.81
C PRO A 136 18.87 9.93 3.49
N GLU A 137 19.31 10.62 2.44
CA GLU A 137 18.75 10.50 1.10
C GLU A 137 18.98 9.12 0.51
N MET A 138 20.18 8.53 0.70
CA MET A 138 20.56 7.22 0.17
C MET A 138 19.99 6.06 0.99
N LEU A 139 19.92 6.21 2.31
CA LEU A 139 19.34 5.20 3.20
C LEU A 139 17.85 4.95 2.93
N ARG A 140 17.16 5.95 2.37
CA ARG A 140 15.73 5.83 1.98
C ARG A 140 15.52 5.27 0.59
N VAL A 141 16.58 4.88 -0.12
CA VAL A 141 16.47 4.29 -1.47
C VAL A 141 16.63 2.79 -1.36
N GLY A 142 15.50 2.09 -1.49
CA GLY A 142 15.43 0.64 -1.53
C GLY A 142 16.07 0.03 -2.78
N PRO A 143 15.99 -1.29 -2.95
CA PRO A 143 16.54 -1.97 -4.11
C PRO A 143 15.85 -1.54 -5.40
N GLU A 144 16.60 -1.49 -6.50
CA GLU A 144 16.01 -1.38 -7.84
C GLU A 144 15.41 -2.74 -8.25
N PRO A 145 14.40 -2.77 -9.15
CA PRO A 145 13.85 -4.05 -9.60
C PRO A 145 14.90 -5.05 -10.06
N SER A 146 15.95 -4.58 -10.74
CA SER A 146 17.07 -5.43 -11.22
C SER A 146 17.93 -6.02 -10.10
N GLU A 147 17.91 -5.42 -8.92
CA GLU A 147 18.69 -5.85 -7.74
C GLU A 147 17.89 -6.81 -6.83
N VAL A 148 16.57 -6.94 -7.07
CA VAL A 148 15.74 -7.83 -6.27
C VAL A 148 16.04 -9.28 -6.63
N THR A 149 16.74 -9.97 -5.75
CA THR A 149 17.06 -11.40 -5.83
C THR A 149 16.12 -12.24 -4.94
N ASP A 150 15.65 -11.67 -3.85
CA ASP A 150 14.71 -12.29 -2.92
C ASP A 150 13.48 -11.40 -2.74
N ILE A 151 12.32 -11.93 -3.17
CA ILE A 151 11.05 -11.22 -3.10
C ILE A 151 10.52 -11.13 -1.66
N ASP A 152 10.92 -12.04 -0.79
CA ASP A 152 10.41 -12.10 0.58
C ASP A 152 10.81 -10.86 1.38
N ASN A 153 11.96 -10.26 1.08
CA ASN A 153 12.38 -8.98 1.67
C ASN A 153 11.42 -7.83 1.36
N ILE A 154 10.76 -7.83 0.20
CA ILE A 154 9.73 -6.85 -0.16
C ILE A 154 8.39 -7.29 0.42
N PHE A 155 8.02 -8.56 0.23
CA PHE A 155 6.70 -9.07 0.59
C PHE A 155 6.40 -8.93 2.08
N VAL A 156 7.35 -9.21 2.95
CA VAL A 156 7.19 -9.06 4.41
C VAL A 156 6.87 -7.62 4.82
N GLN A 157 7.41 -6.62 4.11
CA GLN A 157 7.16 -5.20 4.40
C GLN A 157 5.74 -4.75 4.03
N VAL A 158 5.08 -5.45 3.10
CA VAL A 158 3.83 -4.98 2.45
C VAL A 158 2.65 -5.92 2.62
N LYS A 159 2.85 -7.15 3.09
CA LYS A 159 1.81 -8.19 3.19
C LYS A 159 0.61 -7.79 4.06
N ASP A 160 0.79 -6.92 5.02
CA ASP A 160 -0.25 -6.44 5.92
C ASP A 160 -0.69 -4.99 5.60
N SER A 161 -0.19 -4.43 4.49
CA SER A 161 -0.44 -3.04 4.13
C SER A 161 -1.85 -2.82 3.58
N THR A 162 -2.52 -1.80 4.08
CA THR A 162 -3.80 -1.30 3.55
C THR A 162 -3.63 -0.29 2.41
N HIS A 163 -2.41 0.20 2.17
CA HIS A 163 -2.13 1.14 1.09
C HIS A 163 -2.35 0.52 -0.28
N PRO A 164 -2.84 1.29 -1.27
CA PRO A 164 -2.96 0.87 -2.66
C PRO A 164 -1.66 0.35 -3.24
N ILE A 165 -1.72 -0.72 -4.04
CA ILE A 165 -0.53 -1.31 -4.69
C ILE A 165 0.26 -0.29 -5.49
N LYS A 166 -0.40 0.67 -6.17
CA LYS A 166 0.28 1.73 -6.89
C LYS A 166 1.15 2.59 -5.96
N GLU A 167 0.68 2.90 -4.77
CA GLU A 167 1.42 3.66 -3.77
C GLU A 167 2.64 2.87 -3.30
N LEU A 168 2.48 1.58 -3.03
CA LEU A 168 3.56 0.70 -2.57
C LEU A 168 4.68 0.56 -3.61
N ILE A 169 4.35 0.32 -4.88
CA ILE A 169 5.36 0.18 -5.94
C ILE A 169 6.03 1.50 -6.34
N THR A 170 5.44 2.64 -6.00
CA THR A 170 6.05 3.96 -6.21
C THR A 170 6.82 4.46 -4.99
N ASN A 171 6.75 3.75 -3.87
CA ASN A 171 7.52 4.06 -2.67
C ASN A 171 8.98 3.66 -2.86
N GLN A 172 9.84 4.68 -2.92
CA GLN A 172 11.27 4.48 -3.22
C GLN A 172 12.02 3.71 -2.12
N ALA A 173 11.47 3.57 -0.92
CA ALA A 173 12.05 2.77 0.15
C ALA A 173 11.76 1.26 -0.01
N ILE A 174 10.63 0.90 -0.62
CA ILE A 174 10.24 -0.49 -0.86
C ILE A 174 10.93 -1.01 -2.13
N ILE A 175 10.75 -0.29 -3.23
CA ILE A 175 11.37 -0.57 -4.53
C ILE A 175 11.66 0.75 -5.23
N SER A 176 12.91 0.97 -5.59
CA SER A 176 13.34 2.27 -6.10
C SER A 176 13.31 2.35 -7.64
N GLY A 177 13.24 3.57 -8.15
CA GLY A 177 13.31 3.85 -9.58
C GLY A 177 11.94 3.93 -10.28
N ILE A 178 10.91 3.24 -9.79
CA ILE A 178 9.56 3.28 -10.35
C ILE A 178 8.88 4.59 -9.94
N GLY A 179 8.24 5.24 -10.89
CA GLY A 179 7.40 6.41 -10.64
C GLY A 179 6.01 6.22 -11.24
N ASN A 180 5.35 7.33 -11.60
CA ASN A 180 3.96 7.33 -12.02
C ASN A 180 3.72 6.65 -13.37
N ILE A 181 4.62 6.91 -14.32
CA ILE A 181 4.53 6.38 -15.70
C ILE A 181 4.67 4.86 -15.67
N TYR A 182 5.78 4.40 -15.12
CA TYR A 182 6.09 2.96 -15.15
C TYR A 182 5.22 2.17 -14.19
N ALA A 183 4.69 2.78 -13.12
CA ALA A 183 3.71 2.12 -12.24
C ALA A 183 2.43 1.75 -12.99
N ASP A 184 1.86 2.64 -13.81
CA ASP A 184 0.67 2.32 -14.62
C ASP A 184 0.97 1.19 -15.62
N GLU A 185 2.12 1.22 -16.29
CA GLU A 185 2.53 0.20 -17.24
C GLU A 185 2.74 -1.18 -16.59
N ILE A 186 3.39 -1.20 -15.41
CA ILE A 186 3.62 -2.42 -14.63
C ILE A 186 2.29 -3.03 -14.19
N LEU A 187 1.42 -2.23 -13.54
CA LEU A 187 0.13 -2.69 -13.05
C LEU A 187 -0.79 -3.14 -14.19
N TYR A 188 -0.77 -2.44 -15.32
CA TYR A 188 -1.48 -2.90 -16.52
C TYR A 188 -0.94 -4.24 -17.01
N THR A 189 0.38 -4.43 -17.03
CA THR A 189 1.01 -5.68 -17.45
C THR A 189 0.61 -6.85 -16.56
N CYS A 190 0.63 -6.65 -15.24
CA CYS A 190 0.26 -7.63 -14.22
C CYS A 190 -1.26 -7.80 -14.05
N LYS A 191 -2.08 -7.01 -14.76
CA LYS A 191 -3.55 -7.01 -14.65
C LYS A 191 -4.05 -6.71 -13.23
N LEU A 192 -3.30 -5.93 -12.45
CA LEU A 192 -3.65 -5.53 -11.10
C LEU A 192 -4.30 -4.15 -11.10
N HIS A 193 -5.42 -4.02 -10.38
CA HIS A 193 -6.06 -2.73 -10.18
C HIS A 193 -5.19 -1.82 -9.29
N PRO A 194 -4.94 -0.55 -9.66
CA PRO A 194 -4.02 0.31 -8.94
C PRO A 194 -4.39 0.59 -7.48
N LEU A 195 -5.68 0.49 -7.14
CA LEU A 195 -6.16 0.65 -5.77
C LEU A 195 -6.19 -0.67 -4.97
N THR A 196 -5.75 -1.81 -5.51
CA THR A 196 -5.70 -3.05 -4.73
C THR A 196 -4.83 -2.86 -3.50
N PRO A 197 -5.36 -3.05 -2.27
CA PRO A 197 -4.55 -2.96 -1.05
C PRO A 197 -3.41 -3.99 -1.04
N GLY A 198 -2.26 -3.60 -0.48
CA GLY A 198 -1.07 -4.45 -0.46
C GLY A 198 -1.30 -5.84 0.13
N ARG A 199 -2.12 -5.94 1.19
CA ARG A 199 -2.48 -7.21 1.84
C ARG A 199 -3.23 -8.20 0.93
N PHE A 200 -3.80 -7.74 -0.18
CA PHE A 200 -4.46 -8.60 -1.18
C PHE A 200 -3.57 -8.93 -2.38
N VAL A 201 -2.35 -8.41 -2.38
CA VAL A 201 -1.35 -8.70 -3.41
C VAL A 201 -0.51 -9.87 -2.92
N THR A 202 -0.69 -11.05 -3.54
CA THR A 202 0.02 -12.26 -3.14
C THR A 202 1.52 -12.16 -3.43
N ARG A 203 2.30 -13.07 -2.82
CA ARG A 203 3.73 -13.22 -3.10
C ARG A 203 4.00 -13.39 -4.60
N ASP A 204 3.22 -14.23 -5.28
CA ASP A 204 3.36 -14.46 -6.72
C ASP A 204 3.04 -13.21 -7.54
N ASN A 205 2.06 -12.41 -7.12
CA ASN A 205 1.81 -11.12 -7.76
C ASN A 205 2.99 -10.16 -7.62
N TRP A 206 3.71 -10.18 -6.47
CA TRP A 206 4.91 -9.38 -6.31
C TRP A 206 6.07 -9.86 -7.18
N ILE A 207 6.21 -11.18 -7.41
CA ILE A 207 7.14 -11.73 -8.42
C ILE A 207 6.79 -11.18 -9.79
N ASP A 208 5.53 -11.25 -10.21
CA ASP A 208 5.06 -10.72 -11.49
C ASP A 208 5.34 -9.21 -11.63
N ILE A 209 5.11 -8.42 -10.57
CA ILE A 209 5.38 -6.97 -10.53
C ILE A 209 6.86 -6.69 -10.74
N VAL A 210 7.75 -7.37 -10.02
CA VAL A 210 9.20 -7.16 -10.12
C VAL A 210 9.70 -7.58 -11.50
N ASP A 211 9.23 -8.69 -12.04
CA ASP A 211 9.63 -9.16 -13.37
C ASP A 211 9.10 -8.25 -14.49
N ALA A 212 7.86 -7.75 -14.36
CA ALA A 212 7.34 -6.74 -15.29
C ALA A 212 8.16 -5.44 -15.20
N ALA A 213 8.50 -5.00 -13.98
CA ALA A 213 9.34 -3.83 -13.78
C ALA A 213 10.72 -3.99 -14.42
N LYS A 214 11.42 -5.12 -14.18
CA LYS A 214 12.71 -5.43 -14.83
C LYS A 214 12.63 -5.29 -16.35
N LYS A 215 11.62 -5.91 -16.97
CA LYS A 215 11.46 -5.91 -18.44
C LYS A 215 11.13 -4.52 -18.99
N ILE A 216 10.16 -3.84 -18.38
CA ILE A 216 9.68 -2.52 -18.85
C ILE A 216 10.77 -1.47 -18.70
N LEU A 217 11.44 -1.40 -17.53
CA LEU A 217 12.48 -0.42 -17.28
C LEU A 217 13.72 -0.68 -18.17
N ALA A 218 14.12 -1.94 -18.37
CA ALA A 218 15.21 -2.27 -19.27
C ALA A 218 14.93 -1.87 -20.73
N ASP A 219 13.69 -2.10 -21.23
CA ASP A 219 13.30 -1.66 -22.58
C ASP A 219 13.24 -0.12 -22.67
N ALA A 220 12.72 0.55 -21.62
CA ALA A 220 12.72 2.00 -21.55
C ALA A 220 14.13 2.59 -21.58
N ILE A 221 15.08 2.02 -20.82
CA ILE A 221 16.50 2.45 -20.84
C ILE A 221 17.11 2.32 -22.24
N LYS A 222 16.84 1.22 -22.94
CA LYS A 222 17.35 1.00 -24.31
C LYS A 222 16.81 2.05 -25.30
N LYS A 223 15.62 2.60 -25.04
CA LYS A 223 14.96 3.59 -25.91
C LYS A 223 15.13 5.04 -25.44
N GLY A 224 15.96 5.29 -24.44
CA GLY A 224 16.24 6.63 -23.92
C GLY A 224 15.15 7.20 -23.02
N GLY A 225 14.27 6.36 -22.46
CA GLY A 225 13.17 6.75 -21.61
C GLY A 225 11.89 7.13 -22.38
N SER A 226 10.83 7.48 -21.64
CA SER A 226 9.64 8.15 -22.17
C SER A 226 9.98 9.62 -22.43
N THR A 227 9.46 10.21 -23.50
CA THR A 227 9.72 11.62 -23.79
C THR A 227 9.11 12.47 -22.70
N ILE A 228 9.95 12.98 -21.85
CA ILE A 228 9.59 14.08 -20.97
C ILE A 228 10.01 15.33 -21.74
N LYS A 229 9.06 16.21 -22.07
CA LYS A 229 9.33 17.51 -22.70
C LYS A 229 10.31 18.39 -21.90
N SER A 230 10.68 17.93 -20.72
CA SER A 230 11.55 18.59 -19.76
C SER A 230 13.03 18.20 -19.87
N TYR A 231 13.42 17.31 -20.79
CA TYR A 231 14.82 16.96 -20.98
C TYR A 231 15.16 16.87 -22.47
N HIS A 232 15.91 17.84 -22.96
CA HIS A 232 16.55 17.80 -24.27
C HIS A 232 18.08 17.69 -24.08
N PRO A 233 18.62 16.49 -24.16
CA PRO A 233 20.06 16.34 -24.32
C PRO A 233 20.38 16.51 -25.80
N GLY A 234 20.72 17.73 -26.23
CA GLY A 234 21.06 17.95 -27.63
C GLY A 234 19.89 17.74 -28.62
N LYS A 235 20.02 18.17 -29.85
CA LYS A 235 18.96 18.29 -30.85
C LYS A 235 18.25 16.99 -31.27
N ASP A 236 18.66 15.78 -30.83
CA ASP A 236 18.20 14.53 -31.47
C ASP A 236 17.82 13.37 -30.55
N LEU A 237 17.57 13.56 -29.24
CA LEU A 237 17.26 12.47 -28.30
C LEU A 237 15.87 12.61 -27.64
N ASP A 238 14.82 12.67 -28.47
CA ASP A 238 13.47 12.39 -28.01
C ASP A 238 13.37 10.94 -27.54
N GLY A 239 13.00 10.73 -26.28
CA GLY A 239 12.81 9.39 -25.74
C GLY A 239 11.75 8.63 -26.52
N LYS A 240 12.16 7.57 -27.21
CA LYS A 240 11.30 6.77 -28.10
C LYS A 240 10.36 5.83 -27.36
N PHE A 241 10.40 5.80 -26.03
CA PHE A 241 9.57 4.87 -25.26
C PHE A 241 8.13 5.34 -25.13
N GLN A 242 7.82 6.62 -25.27
CA GLN A 242 6.44 7.15 -25.19
C GLN A 242 5.50 6.46 -26.16
N SER A 243 5.93 6.13 -27.39
CA SER A 243 5.14 5.41 -28.36
C SER A 243 4.85 3.95 -27.97
N LYS A 244 5.53 3.43 -26.95
CA LYS A 244 5.37 2.05 -26.43
C LYS A 244 4.49 1.96 -25.19
N LEU A 245 4.09 3.10 -24.62
CA LEU A 245 3.19 3.14 -23.48
C LEU A 245 1.83 2.55 -23.86
N LYS A 246 1.35 1.63 -23.03
CA LYS A 246 0.12 0.87 -23.26
C LYS A 246 -1.06 1.35 -22.43
N ALA A 247 -0.80 1.93 -21.26
CA ALA A 247 -1.80 2.38 -20.31
C ALA A 247 -1.62 3.85 -19.91
N TYR A 248 -0.41 4.25 -19.54
CA TYR A 248 -0.16 5.61 -19.06
C TYR A 248 -0.56 6.67 -20.11
N GLY A 249 -1.36 7.65 -19.67
CA GLY A 249 -1.85 8.73 -20.55
C GLY A 249 -2.93 8.33 -21.55
N LYS A 250 -3.42 7.08 -21.50
CA LYS A 250 -4.40 6.50 -22.43
C LYS A 250 -5.86 6.60 -21.95
N ALA A 251 -6.14 7.42 -20.94
CA ALA A 251 -7.49 7.60 -20.44
C ALA A 251 -8.44 8.05 -21.58
N GLY A 252 -9.59 7.36 -21.71
CA GLY A 252 -10.54 7.58 -22.80
C GLY A 252 -10.23 6.82 -24.10
N GLU A 253 -9.04 6.22 -24.26
CA GLU A 253 -8.71 5.36 -25.41
C GLU A 253 -9.16 3.92 -25.17
N LYS A 254 -9.30 3.14 -26.25
CA LYS A 254 -9.63 1.70 -26.16
C LYS A 254 -8.42 0.88 -25.70
N CYS A 255 -8.64 0.00 -24.74
CA CYS A 255 -7.64 -0.96 -24.28
C CYS A 255 -7.27 -1.93 -25.41
N PRO A 256 -5.97 -2.08 -25.78
CA PRO A 256 -5.56 -2.97 -26.86
C PRO A 256 -5.76 -4.46 -26.55
N ARG A 257 -5.99 -4.84 -25.26
CA ARG A 257 -6.24 -6.25 -24.88
C ARG A 257 -7.72 -6.65 -25.00
N CYS A 258 -8.65 -5.75 -24.61
CA CYS A 258 -10.05 -6.14 -24.43
C CYS A 258 -11.06 -5.17 -25.05
N GLY A 259 -10.62 -4.06 -25.67
CA GLY A 259 -11.48 -3.06 -26.28
C GLY A 259 -12.19 -2.10 -25.32
N SER A 260 -12.17 -2.36 -24.01
CA SER A 260 -12.80 -1.46 -23.02
C SER A 260 -12.07 -0.12 -22.95
N VAL A 261 -12.80 0.94 -22.60
CA VAL A 261 -12.23 2.29 -22.49
C VAL A 261 -11.40 2.40 -21.21
N PHE A 262 -10.17 2.90 -21.32
CA PHE A 262 -9.32 3.20 -20.16
C PHE A 262 -9.95 4.28 -19.27
N GLN A 263 -9.96 4.03 -17.98
CA GLN A 263 -10.44 4.96 -16.97
C GLN A 263 -9.29 5.71 -16.30
N PHE A 264 -9.63 6.87 -15.72
CA PHE A 264 -8.70 7.72 -14.99
C PHE A 264 -9.18 7.90 -13.56
N ILE A 265 -8.27 7.66 -12.61
CA ILE A 265 -8.50 7.92 -11.19
C ILE A 265 -7.30 8.67 -10.60
N LYS A 266 -7.46 9.19 -9.38
CA LYS A 266 -6.33 9.70 -8.59
C LYS A 266 -6.00 8.72 -7.48
N VAL A 267 -4.73 8.31 -7.39
CA VAL A 267 -4.20 7.49 -6.29
C VAL A 267 -3.15 8.33 -5.58
N ASN A 268 -3.37 8.64 -4.32
CA ASN A 268 -2.50 9.52 -3.52
C ASN A 268 -2.11 10.82 -4.27
N GLY A 269 -3.12 11.52 -4.83
CA GLY A 269 -2.94 12.78 -5.58
C GLY A 269 -2.35 12.63 -6.98
N ARG A 270 -1.91 11.42 -7.40
CA ARG A 270 -1.29 11.16 -8.71
C ARG A 270 -2.29 10.60 -9.70
N GLY A 271 -2.31 11.18 -10.91
CA GLY A 271 -3.11 10.67 -12.02
C GLY A 271 -2.73 9.23 -12.35
N THR A 272 -3.72 8.37 -12.56
CA THR A 272 -3.56 6.93 -12.75
C THR A 272 -4.51 6.48 -13.85
N THR A 273 -3.98 5.81 -14.85
CA THR A 273 -4.76 5.24 -15.96
C THR A 273 -4.79 3.74 -15.84
N TYR A 274 -5.98 3.15 -15.92
CA TYR A 274 -6.14 1.70 -15.85
C TYR A 274 -7.28 1.19 -16.75
N CYS A 275 -7.21 -0.09 -17.12
CA CYS A 275 -8.30 -0.75 -17.84
C CYS A 275 -9.24 -1.45 -16.85
N PRO A 276 -10.54 -1.03 -16.76
CA PRO A 276 -11.47 -1.60 -15.79
C PRO A 276 -11.76 -3.08 -16.02
N LYS A 277 -11.66 -3.56 -17.27
CA LYS A 277 -11.88 -4.96 -17.59
C LYS A 277 -10.64 -5.84 -17.38
N CYS A 278 -9.43 -5.36 -17.72
CA CYS A 278 -8.22 -6.15 -17.58
C CYS A 278 -7.60 -6.10 -16.18
N GLN A 279 -7.69 -4.96 -15.51
CA GLN A 279 -7.11 -4.73 -14.19
C GLN A 279 -8.21 -4.83 -13.14
N LYS A 280 -8.62 -6.07 -12.89
CA LYS A 280 -9.60 -6.34 -11.87
C LYS A 280 -8.93 -6.27 -10.50
N LYS A 281 -9.67 -5.84 -9.50
CA LYS A 281 -9.27 -6.05 -8.11
C LYS A 281 -9.13 -7.57 -7.94
N LYS A 282 -7.91 -8.09 -7.91
CA LYS A 282 -7.66 -9.44 -7.43
C LYS A 282 -7.84 -9.35 -5.92
N GLY A 283 -8.83 -10.00 -5.42
CA GLY A 283 -8.95 -10.09 -4.01
C GLY A 283 -10.38 -10.23 -3.63
N ALA A 284 -10.53 -11.09 -2.79
CA ALA A 284 -11.47 -11.33 -1.75
C ALA A 284 -12.54 -10.23 -1.64
N PRO A 285 -13.72 -10.64 -1.27
CA PRO A 285 -14.79 -9.74 -0.84
C PRO A 285 -14.27 -8.79 0.25
N VAL A 286 -14.92 -7.63 0.40
CA VAL A 286 -14.71 -6.80 1.59
C VAL A 286 -15.10 -7.63 2.80
N ARG A 287 -14.13 -7.93 3.65
CA ARG A 287 -14.30 -8.73 4.86
C ARG A 287 -14.74 -7.83 6.00
N VAL A 288 -15.97 -7.95 6.41
CA VAL A 288 -16.57 -7.12 7.46
C VAL A 288 -16.65 -7.91 8.76
N ALA A 289 -16.09 -7.37 9.85
CA ALA A 289 -16.27 -7.92 11.19
C ALA A 289 -17.37 -7.14 11.93
N ILE A 290 -18.22 -7.86 12.65
CA ILE A 290 -19.17 -7.31 13.60
C ILE A 290 -18.72 -7.72 15.01
N PHE A 291 -18.41 -6.73 15.86
CA PHE A 291 -18.16 -6.96 17.27
C PHE A 291 -19.01 -6.03 18.14
N GLY A 292 -19.10 -6.28 19.42
CA GLY A 292 -19.90 -5.40 20.26
C GLY A 292 -20.25 -6.02 21.61
N LYS A 293 -20.94 -5.24 22.43
CA LYS A 293 -21.37 -5.65 23.78
C LYS A 293 -22.33 -6.84 23.75
N ILE A 294 -22.41 -7.55 24.86
CA ILE A 294 -23.42 -8.59 25.07
C ILE A 294 -24.82 -7.96 24.92
N ALA A 295 -25.71 -8.66 24.22
CA ALA A 295 -27.08 -8.22 23.93
C ALA A 295 -27.20 -6.85 23.22
N SER A 296 -26.13 -6.37 22.58
CA SER A 296 -26.19 -5.12 21.80
C SER A 296 -26.94 -5.27 20.46
N GLY A 297 -27.20 -6.49 20.00
CA GLY A 297 -27.92 -6.75 18.75
C GLY A 297 -27.03 -7.13 17.56
N LYS A 298 -25.78 -7.55 17.79
CA LYS A 298 -24.86 -8.03 16.74
C LYS A 298 -25.49 -9.03 15.79
N SER A 299 -26.17 -10.04 16.35
CA SER A 299 -26.80 -11.11 15.56
C SER A 299 -27.97 -10.59 14.69
N GLU A 300 -28.66 -9.53 15.10
CA GLU A 300 -29.68 -8.87 14.26
C GLU A 300 -29.01 -8.09 13.11
N VAL A 301 -27.88 -7.46 13.35
CA VAL A 301 -27.07 -6.83 12.31
C VAL A 301 -26.60 -7.90 11.30
N LEU A 302 -26.07 -9.03 11.77
CA LEU A 302 -25.62 -10.14 10.92
C LEU A 302 -26.78 -10.70 10.08
N LYS A 303 -27.95 -10.95 10.69
CA LYS A 303 -29.16 -11.43 10.00
C LYS A 303 -29.61 -10.46 8.91
N TYR A 304 -29.49 -9.16 9.15
CA TYR A 304 -29.89 -8.18 8.15
C TYR A 304 -28.95 -8.21 6.93
N PHE A 305 -27.64 -8.33 7.13
CA PHE A 305 -26.72 -8.53 6.02
C PHE A 305 -27.02 -9.81 5.23
N ALA A 306 -27.35 -10.92 5.91
CA ALA A 306 -27.77 -12.16 5.27
C ALA A 306 -29.07 -11.97 4.46
N LYS A 307 -30.05 -11.23 5.01
CA LYS A 307 -31.32 -10.93 4.33
C LYS A 307 -31.13 -10.12 3.05
N VAL A 308 -30.16 -9.23 3.01
CA VAL A 308 -29.83 -8.41 1.84
C VAL A 308 -28.99 -9.19 0.81
N GLY A 309 -28.60 -10.44 1.13
CA GLY A 309 -27.94 -11.35 0.19
C GLY A 309 -26.43 -11.50 0.36
N TYR A 310 -25.84 -10.89 1.38
CA TYR A 310 -24.41 -11.07 1.65
C TYR A 310 -24.14 -12.37 2.42
N PRO A 311 -23.07 -13.13 2.08
CA PRO A 311 -22.63 -14.27 2.88
C PRO A 311 -22.25 -13.85 4.29
N THR A 312 -22.77 -14.58 5.28
CA THR A 312 -22.55 -14.30 6.70
C THR A 312 -22.14 -15.54 7.47
N ILE A 313 -21.32 -15.36 8.50
CA ILE A 313 -20.95 -16.43 9.44
C ILE A 313 -20.83 -15.85 10.85
N SER A 314 -21.16 -16.67 11.87
CA SER A 314 -20.97 -16.32 13.27
C SER A 314 -19.88 -17.20 13.88
N SER A 315 -18.94 -16.60 14.61
CA SER A 315 -17.92 -17.37 15.35
C SER A 315 -18.54 -18.24 16.43
N ASP A 316 -19.67 -17.84 17.01
CA ASP A 316 -20.40 -18.64 18.00
C ASP A 316 -20.96 -19.91 17.36
N ASP A 317 -21.48 -19.83 16.12
CA ASP A 317 -21.95 -20.98 15.35
C ASP A 317 -20.80 -21.90 14.95
N ILE A 318 -19.65 -21.34 14.58
CA ILE A 318 -18.43 -22.11 14.30
C ILE A 318 -18.03 -22.91 15.54
N VAL A 319 -17.95 -22.27 16.72
CA VAL A 319 -17.64 -22.93 17.98
C VAL A 319 -18.66 -24.01 18.32
N ALA A 320 -19.95 -23.72 18.10
CA ALA A 320 -21.02 -24.72 18.32
C ALA A 320 -20.82 -25.97 17.45
N ASN A 321 -20.42 -25.79 16.18
CA ASN A 321 -20.14 -26.88 15.26
C ASN A 321 -18.83 -27.62 15.61
N LEU A 322 -17.78 -26.90 16.05
CA LEU A 322 -16.52 -27.51 16.50
C LEU A 322 -16.75 -28.43 17.72
N TYR A 323 -17.66 -28.06 18.61
CA TYR A 323 -17.99 -28.90 19.78
C TYR A 323 -18.73 -30.19 19.42
N LEU A 324 -19.33 -30.30 18.25
CA LEU A 324 -19.89 -31.54 17.69
C LEU A 324 -18.81 -32.43 17.05
N ASN A 325 -17.60 -31.90 16.84
CA ASN A 325 -16.52 -32.67 16.24
C ASN A 325 -15.86 -33.58 17.29
N LYS A 326 -15.79 -34.88 16.98
CA LYS A 326 -15.28 -35.93 17.87
C LYS A 326 -13.83 -35.72 18.30
N ASP A 327 -12.97 -35.23 17.40
CA ASP A 327 -11.55 -35.02 17.70
C ASP A 327 -11.34 -33.82 18.63
N VAL A 328 -12.12 -32.74 18.41
CA VAL A 328 -12.14 -31.56 19.29
C VAL A 328 -12.68 -31.95 20.67
N ALA A 329 -13.78 -32.72 20.72
CA ALA A 329 -14.37 -33.22 21.98
C ALA A 329 -13.39 -34.08 22.78
N ASN A 330 -12.71 -35.01 22.11
CA ASN A 330 -11.68 -35.83 22.72
C ASN A 330 -10.51 -35.03 23.28
N THR A 331 -10.05 -34.03 22.52
CA THR A 331 -8.95 -33.16 22.93
C THR A 331 -9.32 -32.34 24.18
N ILE A 332 -10.53 -31.78 24.22
CA ILE A 332 -11.05 -31.02 25.36
C ILE A 332 -11.25 -31.95 26.57
N ALA A 333 -11.93 -33.08 26.39
CA ALA A 333 -12.19 -34.02 27.45
C ALA A 333 -10.91 -34.50 28.12
N LYS A 334 -9.91 -34.93 27.34
CA LYS A 334 -8.60 -35.35 27.84
C LYS A 334 -7.87 -34.26 28.61
N LYS A 335 -7.90 -33.03 28.11
CA LYS A 335 -7.15 -31.90 28.69
C LYS A 335 -7.72 -31.45 30.02
N PHE A 336 -9.03 -31.48 30.18
CA PHE A 336 -9.74 -30.98 31.36
C PHE A 336 -10.37 -32.04 32.21
N ASN A 337 -10.05 -33.31 31.92
CA ASN A 337 -10.56 -34.48 32.63
C ASN A 337 -12.11 -34.51 32.73
N LEU A 338 -12.74 -34.16 31.60
CA LEU A 338 -14.21 -34.14 31.45
C LEU A 338 -14.67 -35.48 30.87
N THR A 339 -15.97 -35.76 30.99
CA THR A 339 -16.56 -36.97 30.43
C THR A 339 -16.47 -36.93 28.91
N PHE A 340 -15.77 -37.93 28.31
CA PHE A 340 -15.71 -38.04 26.87
C PHE A 340 -17.01 -38.61 26.32
N ARG A 341 -17.66 -37.79 25.48
CA ARG A 341 -18.77 -38.19 24.61
C ARG A 341 -18.36 -37.85 23.17
N ASN A 342 -19.07 -38.35 22.18
CA ASN A 342 -18.73 -38.04 20.77
C ASN A 342 -18.81 -36.54 20.43
N GLU A 343 -19.28 -35.75 21.37
CA GLU A 343 -19.35 -34.29 21.32
C GLU A 343 -19.00 -33.64 22.66
N VAL A 344 -18.73 -32.35 22.68
CA VAL A 344 -18.49 -31.61 23.94
C VAL A 344 -19.82 -31.40 24.66
N ASP A 345 -19.97 -31.90 25.89
CA ASP A 345 -21.09 -31.51 26.73
C ASP A 345 -20.95 -30.03 27.15
N LYS A 346 -21.73 -29.17 26.48
CA LYS A 346 -21.69 -27.71 26.71
C LYS A 346 -22.06 -27.33 28.14
N LYS A 347 -22.88 -28.16 28.82
CA LYS A 347 -23.31 -27.90 30.20
C LYS A 347 -22.16 -28.26 31.15
N GLU A 348 -21.59 -29.43 31.02
CA GLU A 348 -20.45 -29.88 31.81
C GLU A 348 -19.24 -28.95 31.67
N LEU A 349 -18.92 -28.54 30.43
CA LEU A 349 -17.83 -27.61 30.16
C LEU A 349 -18.10 -26.22 30.78
N ARG A 350 -19.33 -25.72 30.71
CA ARG A 350 -19.72 -24.46 31.32
C ARG A 350 -19.60 -24.47 32.82
N ASP A 351 -20.11 -25.55 33.46
CA ASP A 351 -20.09 -25.72 34.90
C ASP A 351 -18.64 -25.87 35.40
N TYR A 352 -17.79 -26.59 34.66
CA TYR A 352 -16.36 -26.68 34.91
C TYR A 352 -15.69 -25.28 34.84
N LEU A 353 -15.91 -24.55 33.78
CA LEU A 353 -15.31 -23.20 33.58
C LEU A 353 -15.80 -22.17 34.58
N ALA A 354 -17.00 -22.34 35.10
CA ALA A 354 -17.54 -21.44 36.12
C ALA A 354 -16.70 -21.48 37.42
N THR A 355 -16.08 -22.62 37.70
CA THR A 355 -15.24 -22.88 38.88
C THR A 355 -13.74 -22.81 38.56
N HIS A 356 -13.35 -23.00 37.30
CA HIS A 356 -11.96 -23.06 36.83
C HIS A 356 -11.64 -21.95 35.81
N LEU A 357 -11.82 -20.70 36.19
CA LEU A 357 -11.61 -19.54 35.30
C LEU A 357 -10.20 -19.44 34.69
N LYS A 358 -9.20 -20.01 35.37
CA LYS A 358 -7.80 -20.06 34.92
C LYS A 358 -7.60 -20.91 33.68
N ASP A 359 -8.54 -21.80 33.37
CA ASP A 359 -8.47 -22.72 32.23
C ASP A 359 -9.08 -22.17 30.94
N ILE A 360 -9.80 -21.01 31.00
CA ILE A 360 -10.35 -20.32 29.82
C ILE A 360 -9.29 -20.07 28.75
N PRO A 361 -8.07 -19.56 29.08
CA PRO A 361 -7.03 -19.38 28.06
C PRO A 361 -6.56 -20.71 27.42
N ALA A 362 -6.65 -21.81 28.12
CA ALA A 362 -6.25 -23.10 27.59
C ALA A 362 -7.27 -23.69 26.61
N ILE A 363 -8.57 -23.47 26.84
CA ILE A 363 -9.64 -23.77 25.86
C ILE A 363 -9.50 -22.88 24.64
N ASN A 364 -9.31 -21.59 24.85
CA ASN A 364 -9.14 -20.63 23.75
C ASN A 364 -7.95 -21.00 22.84
N ARG A 365 -6.85 -21.54 23.38
CA ARG A 365 -5.71 -22.03 22.59
C ARG A 365 -6.06 -23.24 21.70
N ILE A 366 -7.08 -24.01 22.06
CA ILE A 366 -7.56 -25.14 21.24
C ILE A 366 -8.54 -24.60 20.17
N VAL A 367 -9.48 -23.77 20.58
CA VAL A 367 -10.62 -23.39 19.76
C VAL A 367 -10.31 -22.25 18.77
N HIS A 368 -9.57 -21.21 19.20
CA HIS A 368 -9.33 -20.02 18.36
C HIS A 368 -8.62 -20.33 17.03
N PRO A 369 -7.59 -21.20 16.97
CA PRO A 369 -6.97 -21.55 15.68
C PRO A 369 -7.94 -22.20 14.71
N LEU A 370 -8.80 -23.10 15.21
CA LEU A 370 -9.80 -23.80 14.41
C LEU A 370 -10.91 -22.83 13.92
N VAL A 371 -11.30 -21.87 14.76
CA VAL A 371 -12.24 -20.82 14.35
C VAL A 371 -11.64 -19.97 13.24
N LYS A 372 -10.37 -19.56 13.36
CA LYS A 372 -9.68 -18.79 12.31
C LYS A 372 -9.61 -19.55 10.99
N GLU A 373 -9.27 -20.83 11.04
CA GLU A 373 -9.25 -21.71 9.86
C GLU A 373 -10.62 -21.76 9.18
N ARG A 374 -11.71 -21.94 9.94
CA ARG A 374 -13.08 -21.96 9.40
C ARG A 374 -13.49 -20.62 8.79
N ILE A 375 -13.06 -19.49 9.36
CA ILE A 375 -13.30 -18.16 8.80
C ILE A 375 -12.52 -17.99 7.49
N GLU A 376 -11.26 -18.43 7.41
CA GLU A 376 -10.49 -18.40 6.17
C GLU A 376 -11.11 -19.28 5.07
N ASP A 377 -11.61 -20.48 5.44
CA ASP A 377 -12.31 -21.35 4.49
C ASP A 377 -13.63 -20.71 4.00
N PHE A 378 -14.35 -20.02 4.88
CA PHE A 378 -15.53 -19.25 4.51
C PHE A 378 -15.17 -18.13 3.52
N PHE A 379 -14.07 -17.40 3.72
CA PHE A 379 -13.60 -16.39 2.77
C PHE A 379 -13.22 -16.98 1.40
N LYS A 380 -12.57 -18.14 1.39
CA LYS A 380 -12.22 -18.85 0.15
C LYS A 380 -13.47 -19.30 -0.61
N ALA A 381 -14.46 -19.84 0.10
CA ALA A 381 -15.73 -20.28 -0.49
C ALA A 381 -16.53 -19.15 -1.11
N HIS A 382 -16.42 -17.93 -0.56
CA HIS A 382 -17.16 -16.75 -1.01
C HIS A 382 -16.25 -15.72 -1.70
N LYS A 383 -15.15 -16.16 -2.31
CA LYS A 383 -14.16 -15.29 -2.97
C LYS A 383 -14.75 -14.37 -4.07
N ASP A 384 -15.87 -14.76 -4.66
CA ASP A 384 -16.54 -14.05 -5.75
C ASP A 384 -17.64 -13.10 -5.26
N SER A 385 -17.91 -13.05 -3.95
CA SER A 385 -18.87 -12.12 -3.34
C SER A 385 -18.25 -10.72 -3.18
N ASP A 386 -19.10 -9.70 -3.17
CA ASP A 386 -18.65 -8.31 -2.97
C ASP A 386 -18.27 -8.02 -1.51
N ILE A 387 -19.09 -8.52 -0.60
CA ILE A 387 -18.96 -8.35 0.85
C ILE A 387 -19.19 -9.71 1.50
N VAL A 388 -18.41 -10.02 2.53
CA VAL A 388 -18.64 -11.15 3.46
C VAL A 388 -18.61 -10.60 4.88
N VAL A 389 -19.51 -11.08 5.73
CA VAL A 389 -19.70 -10.53 7.07
C VAL A 389 -19.55 -11.60 8.13
N CYS A 390 -18.71 -11.35 9.13
CA CYS A 390 -18.45 -12.25 10.24
C CYS A 390 -18.84 -11.60 11.57
N GLU A 391 -19.66 -12.26 12.38
CA GLU A 391 -19.87 -11.87 13.78
C GLU A 391 -18.79 -12.51 14.65
N ILE A 392 -17.97 -11.69 15.32
CA ILE A 392 -16.89 -12.13 16.21
C ILE A 392 -16.93 -11.29 17.50
N PRO A 393 -17.61 -11.76 18.54
CA PRO A 393 -17.73 -11.03 19.79
C PRO A 393 -16.38 -10.72 20.46
N LEU A 394 -15.40 -11.60 20.33
CA LEU A 394 -14.05 -11.49 20.92
C LEU A 394 -12.99 -11.16 19.85
N LEU A 395 -13.28 -10.25 18.92
CA LEU A 395 -12.44 -9.91 17.78
C LEU A 395 -11.00 -9.55 18.18
N PHE A 396 -10.85 -8.65 19.13
CA PHE A 396 -9.55 -8.12 19.55
C PHE A 396 -8.82 -9.06 20.55
N GLU A 397 -9.56 -9.77 21.38
CA GLU A 397 -9.00 -10.75 22.33
C GLU A 397 -8.43 -11.96 21.59
N SER A 398 -9.07 -12.37 20.50
CA SER A 398 -8.57 -13.46 19.64
C SER A 398 -7.49 -12.99 18.67
N LYS A 399 -7.16 -11.69 18.65
CA LYS A 399 -6.21 -11.07 17.70
C LYS A 399 -6.59 -11.42 16.25
N SER A 400 -7.88 -11.27 15.91
CA SER A 400 -8.42 -11.61 14.60
C SER A 400 -8.77 -10.36 13.76
N GLU A 401 -8.55 -9.15 14.29
CA GLU A 401 -8.86 -7.89 13.63
C GLU A 401 -8.16 -7.74 12.27
N ASN A 402 -6.95 -8.26 12.13
CA ASN A 402 -6.18 -8.19 10.87
C ASN A 402 -6.76 -9.06 9.74
N MET A 403 -7.75 -9.91 10.03
CA MET A 403 -8.45 -10.71 9.01
C MET A 403 -9.51 -9.91 8.25
N PHE A 404 -9.83 -8.71 8.70
CA PHE A 404 -10.96 -7.91 8.23
C PHE A 404 -10.54 -6.56 7.64
N ASP A 405 -11.31 -6.11 6.66
CA ASP A 405 -11.12 -4.85 5.95
C ASP A 405 -11.91 -3.71 6.60
N TYR A 406 -13.03 -4.05 7.25
CA TYR A 406 -13.95 -3.11 7.85
C TYR A 406 -14.51 -3.69 9.16
N ILE A 407 -14.52 -2.89 10.20
CA ILE A 407 -14.93 -3.32 11.55
C ILE A 407 -16.12 -2.48 12.00
N ILE A 408 -17.25 -3.16 12.21
CA ILE A 408 -18.49 -2.57 12.72
C ILE A 408 -18.60 -2.87 14.23
N GLY A 409 -18.59 -1.82 15.05
CA GLY A 409 -18.92 -1.92 16.46
C GLY A 409 -20.42 -1.81 16.66
N VAL A 410 -21.01 -2.65 17.52
CA VAL A 410 -22.43 -2.54 17.90
C VAL A 410 -22.54 -2.25 19.38
N ASP A 411 -23.04 -1.08 19.71
CA ASP A 411 -23.25 -0.60 21.08
C ASP A 411 -24.76 -0.50 21.41
N SER A 412 -25.07 -0.59 22.68
CA SER A 412 -26.40 -0.27 23.20
C SER A 412 -26.29 0.12 24.68
N PRO A 413 -27.23 0.94 25.19
CA PRO A 413 -27.29 1.31 26.60
C PRO A 413 -27.43 0.10 27.50
N LYS A 414 -26.94 0.23 28.74
CA LYS A 414 -26.92 -0.87 29.71
C LYS A 414 -28.30 -1.38 30.11
N ASP A 415 -29.28 -0.48 30.21
CA ASP A 415 -30.69 -0.80 30.49
C ASP A 415 -31.29 -1.62 29.35
N VAL A 416 -31.04 -1.26 28.09
CA VAL A 416 -31.50 -2.00 26.90
C VAL A 416 -30.86 -3.40 26.86
N GLN A 417 -29.58 -3.51 27.20
CA GLN A 417 -28.89 -4.82 27.27
C GLN A 417 -29.52 -5.69 28.36
N LEU A 418 -29.80 -5.12 29.52
CA LEU A 418 -30.44 -5.83 30.65
C LEU A 418 -31.82 -6.34 30.27
N ASN A 419 -32.68 -5.50 29.67
CA ASN A 419 -34.01 -5.89 29.24
C ASN A 419 -33.95 -7.03 28.21
N ARG A 420 -33.06 -6.95 27.23
CA ARG A 420 -32.88 -7.98 26.21
C ARG A 420 -32.37 -9.32 26.80
N LEU A 421 -31.50 -9.27 27.82
CA LEU A 421 -31.00 -10.46 28.49
C LEU A 421 -32.06 -11.09 29.41
N SER A 422 -32.84 -10.27 30.14
CA SER A 422 -33.91 -10.75 31.01
C SER A 422 -34.99 -11.47 30.20
N ASN A 423 -35.33 -10.96 29.04
CA ASN A 423 -36.30 -11.60 28.13
C ASN A 423 -35.77 -12.92 27.54
N ARG A 424 -34.45 -13.13 27.46
CA ARG A 424 -33.88 -14.38 26.97
C ARG A 424 -33.66 -15.43 28.06
N ASN A 425 -33.31 -15.05 29.28
CA ASN A 425 -32.78 -15.94 30.32
C ASN A 425 -33.56 -15.97 31.64
N GLY A 426 -34.62 -15.19 31.78
CA GLY A 426 -35.55 -15.23 32.91
C GLY A 426 -35.05 -14.73 34.27
N GLU A 427 -33.81 -14.29 34.42
CA GLU A 427 -33.29 -13.81 35.72
C GLU A 427 -32.29 -12.63 35.64
N ASN A 428 -32.52 -11.61 36.47
CA ASN A 428 -31.76 -10.36 36.47
C ASN A 428 -30.34 -10.46 37.04
N SER A 429 -30.07 -11.34 38.02
CA SER A 429 -28.78 -11.37 38.74
C SER A 429 -27.63 -11.98 37.93
N LYS A 430 -27.89 -13.02 37.10
CA LYS A 430 -26.89 -13.62 36.19
C LYS A 430 -26.55 -12.67 35.03
N SER A 431 -27.55 -11.96 34.53
CA SER A 431 -27.45 -10.99 33.43
C SER A 431 -26.53 -9.81 33.77
N LEU A 432 -26.64 -9.27 34.98
CA LEU A 432 -25.78 -8.20 35.48
C LEU A 432 -24.30 -8.63 35.57
N LYS A 433 -24.02 -9.86 36.03
CA LYS A 433 -22.66 -10.41 36.10
C LYS A 433 -22.06 -10.62 34.71
N MET A 434 -22.86 -10.98 33.72
CA MET A 434 -22.39 -11.13 32.33
C MET A 434 -22.02 -9.79 31.70
N ILE A 435 -22.81 -8.72 31.93
CA ILE A 435 -22.54 -7.39 31.42
C ILE A 435 -21.28 -6.81 32.08
N ALA A 436 -21.12 -6.99 33.41
CA ALA A 436 -19.96 -6.47 34.14
C ALA A 436 -18.63 -7.08 33.68
N ARG A 437 -18.65 -8.32 33.16
CA ARG A 437 -17.46 -9.01 32.64
C ARG A 437 -17.04 -8.58 31.23
N ASN A 438 -17.86 -7.84 30.50
CA ASN A 438 -17.64 -7.54 29.08
C ASN A 438 -17.15 -6.09 28.87
N ASN A 439 -16.02 -5.73 29.48
CA ASN A 439 -15.38 -4.40 29.35
C ASN A 439 -14.51 -4.28 28.09
N CYS A 440 -14.45 -5.31 27.22
CA CYS A 440 -13.59 -5.32 26.06
C CYS A 440 -14.04 -4.38 24.94
N PHE A 441 -15.35 -4.19 24.78
CA PHE A 441 -15.86 -3.28 23.77
C PHE A 441 -15.42 -1.84 24.02
N ASP A 442 -15.59 -1.32 25.25
CA ASP A 442 -15.28 0.07 25.57
C ASP A 442 -13.78 0.38 25.44
N LYS A 443 -12.91 -0.63 25.59
CA LYS A 443 -11.46 -0.51 25.37
C LYS A 443 -11.07 -0.46 23.89
N ASN A 444 -11.86 -1.07 23.01
CA ASN A 444 -11.52 -1.27 21.60
C ASN A 444 -12.48 -0.56 20.62
N LYS A 445 -13.52 0.13 21.11
CA LYS A 445 -14.50 0.82 20.26
C LYS A 445 -13.89 1.85 19.31
N ASN A 446 -12.79 2.47 19.70
CA ASN A 446 -12.03 3.42 18.89
C ASN A 446 -11.25 2.77 17.72
N LYS A 447 -11.21 1.45 17.66
CA LYS A 447 -10.62 0.69 16.56
C LYS A 447 -11.67 0.26 15.51
N ALA A 448 -12.95 0.52 15.77
CA ALA A 448 -14.00 0.30 14.79
C ALA A 448 -14.02 1.40 13.74
N ASP A 449 -14.28 1.04 12.49
CA ASP A 449 -14.49 2.00 11.41
C ASP A 449 -15.83 2.74 11.53
N ILE A 450 -16.81 2.08 12.14
CA ILE A 450 -18.11 2.66 12.49
C ILE A 450 -18.71 1.98 13.71
N ILE A 451 -19.54 2.73 14.46
CA ILE A 451 -20.31 2.21 15.60
C ILE A 451 -21.79 2.39 15.31
N ILE A 452 -22.55 1.29 15.38
CA ILE A 452 -24.00 1.27 15.37
C ILE A 452 -24.48 1.43 16.81
N ASN A 453 -25.24 2.49 17.09
CA ASN A 453 -25.89 2.71 18.39
C ASN A 453 -27.31 2.12 18.37
N ASN A 454 -27.43 0.85 18.74
CA ASN A 454 -28.69 0.11 18.71
C ASN A 454 -29.56 0.39 19.96
N ASN A 455 -30.06 1.63 20.04
CA ASN A 455 -30.78 2.16 21.17
C ASN A 455 -32.33 2.19 20.94
N SER A 456 -32.74 2.04 19.70
CA SER A 456 -34.11 2.22 19.23
C SER A 456 -34.70 0.93 18.65
N ASP A 457 -35.73 1.07 17.83
CA ASP A 457 -36.43 -0.02 17.20
C ASP A 457 -35.64 -0.69 16.05
N LEU A 458 -36.20 -1.77 15.55
CA LEU A 458 -35.62 -2.56 14.48
C LEU A 458 -35.55 -1.79 13.13
N ALA A 459 -36.48 -0.83 12.92
CA ALA A 459 -36.52 -0.05 11.68
C ALA A 459 -35.33 0.94 11.62
N SER A 460 -35.07 1.61 12.75
CA SER A 460 -33.92 2.50 12.90
C SER A 460 -32.59 1.74 12.72
N LEU A 461 -32.46 0.55 13.31
CA LEU A 461 -31.28 -0.31 13.13
C LEU A 461 -31.07 -0.67 11.66
N LYS A 462 -32.14 -1.04 10.95
CA LYS A 462 -32.04 -1.36 9.51
C LYS A 462 -31.58 -0.16 8.69
N SER A 463 -32.13 1.03 8.96
CA SER A 463 -31.73 2.26 8.28
C SER A 463 -30.24 2.60 8.49
N GLU A 464 -29.69 2.37 9.69
CA GLU A 464 -28.26 2.54 9.93
C GLU A 464 -27.42 1.52 9.15
N ILE A 465 -27.84 0.26 9.09
CA ILE A 465 -27.15 -0.78 8.33
C ILE A 465 -27.19 -0.46 6.82
N ASP A 466 -28.32 0.02 6.29
CA ASP A 466 -28.42 0.41 4.87
C ASP A 466 -27.44 1.54 4.50
N LYS A 467 -27.24 2.52 5.40
CA LYS A 467 -26.22 3.56 5.21
C LYS A 467 -24.80 2.97 5.18
N ILE A 468 -24.53 1.98 6.02
CA ILE A 468 -23.23 1.30 6.04
C ILE A 468 -23.05 0.50 4.76
N ILE A 469 -24.07 -0.24 4.32
CA ILE A 469 -24.05 -0.99 3.06
C ILE A 469 -23.78 -0.04 1.88
N SER A 470 -24.50 1.09 1.80
CA SER A 470 -24.27 2.11 0.76
C SER A 470 -22.84 2.62 0.78
N LYS A 471 -22.28 2.90 1.96
CA LYS A 471 -20.88 3.31 2.12
C LYS A 471 -19.89 2.22 1.70
N LEU A 472 -20.17 0.97 2.03
CA LEU A 472 -19.36 -0.18 1.58
C LEU A 472 -19.49 -0.39 0.08
N GLN A 473 -20.68 -0.13 -0.52
CA GLN A 473 -20.89 -0.17 -1.96
C GLN A 473 -20.18 0.97 -2.67
N GLU A 474 -20.21 2.21 -2.15
CA GLU A 474 -19.35 3.30 -2.66
C GLU A 474 -17.87 2.93 -2.63
N TYR A 475 -17.42 2.25 -1.55
CA TYR A 475 -16.08 1.70 -1.48
C TYR A 475 -15.85 0.62 -2.54
N LEU A 476 -16.86 -0.19 -2.87
CA LEU A 476 -16.83 -1.19 -3.94
C LEU A 476 -17.00 -0.57 -5.34
N ASP A 477 -17.76 0.52 -5.48
CA ASP A 477 -17.94 1.26 -6.75
C ASP A 477 -16.67 2.01 -7.16
N LEU A 478 -15.83 2.37 -6.20
CA LEU A 478 -14.44 2.69 -6.48
C LEU A 478 -13.67 1.48 -7.06
N PHE A 479 -14.25 0.26 -6.94
CA PHE A 479 -13.72 -1.02 -7.37
C PHE A 479 -14.83 -1.87 -8.01
N PRO A 480 -15.33 -1.50 -9.21
CA PRO A 480 -16.43 -2.22 -9.81
C PRO A 480 -16.16 -3.72 -9.84
N SER A 481 -16.97 -4.44 -9.10
CA SER A 481 -16.96 -5.89 -9.02
C SER A 481 -17.43 -6.51 -10.34
N LEU A 482 -16.95 -7.70 -10.55
CA LEU A 482 -17.23 -8.61 -11.61
C LEU A 482 -18.64 -9.20 -11.53
N HIS A 483 -19.65 -8.43 -11.84
CA HIS A 483 -20.91 -9.02 -12.27
C HIS A 483 -21.28 -8.43 -13.64
N LEU A 484 -20.78 -9.07 -14.68
CA LEU A 484 -21.49 -9.23 -15.97
C LEU A 484 -20.68 -10.15 -16.89
N CYS A 485 -21.19 -11.33 -17.04
CA CYS A 485 -20.93 -12.46 -17.90
C CYS A 485 -20.18 -13.61 -17.30
#